data_e7931f6d68c8ad848d4323138b6f2338
#
_entry.id   e7931f6d68c8ad848d4323138b6f2338
#
_cell.length_a   1.000
_cell.length_b   1.000
_cell.length_c   1.000
_cell.angle_alpha   90.00
_cell.angle_beta   90.00
_cell.angle_gamma   90.00
#
_symmetry.space_group_name_H-M   'P 1'
#
loop_
_entity.id
_entity.type
_entity.pdbx_description
1 polymer ?
#
loop_
_entity_poly.entity_id
_entity_poly.type
_entity_poly.pdbx_seq_one_letter_code
_entity_poly.pdbx_strand_id
1 'polypeptide(L)'
;KENGYATGMFGKWAGGYEGSCSTPDKRGIDEYFGYICQFQAHLYYPNFLNRYSKALGDTGVVRVVMDENIKYPMYGADYQKRPQYSADMIHQKAMEWLDEQDGKQPFFGVLTYTLPHAELVQPEDSILNEYKEKFNPDKSYKGSEGSRYNAITHVHAQFAGMITRLDYYVGEVLKKLKEKGLDENTLVIFSSDNGPHEEGGADPTFFGRD
;
A
#
# COMPACT_ATOMS: atom_id res chain seq x y z
N LYS A 1 -14.73 -7.83 -16.92
CA LYS A 1 -14.51 -9.12 -17.63
C LYS A 1 -15.44 -9.30 -18.82
N GLU A 2 -16.74 -9.08 -18.67
CA GLU A 2 -17.73 -9.25 -19.74
C GLU A 2 -17.45 -8.35 -20.96
N ASN A 3 -16.77 -7.23 -20.76
CA ASN A 3 -16.40 -6.28 -21.83
C ASN A 3 -14.94 -6.43 -22.29
N GLY A 4 -14.26 -7.54 -21.98
CA GLY A 4 -12.92 -7.84 -22.49
C GLY A 4 -11.76 -7.11 -21.79
N TYR A 5 -11.99 -6.47 -20.64
CA TYR A 5 -10.92 -5.80 -19.87
C TYR A 5 -9.98 -6.78 -19.18
N ALA A 6 -8.69 -6.53 -19.23
CA ALA A 6 -7.72 -7.05 -18.28
C ALA A 6 -7.89 -6.34 -16.95
N THR A 7 -7.94 -7.07 -15.83
CA THR A 7 -8.26 -6.49 -14.53
C THR A 7 -7.16 -6.76 -13.51
N GLY A 8 -6.61 -5.69 -12.94
CA GLY A 8 -5.58 -5.75 -11.88
C GLY A 8 -6.00 -4.95 -10.67
N MET A 9 -5.71 -5.47 -9.46
CA MET A 9 -5.91 -4.73 -8.22
C MET A 9 -4.74 -4.93 -7.28
N PHE A 10 -4.19 -3.83 -6.77
CA PHE A 10 -2.96 -3.82 -5.96
C PHE A 10 -3.16 -2.99 -4.70
N GLY A 11 -3.02 -3.62 -3.53
CA GLY A 11 -3.22 -2.98 -2.25
C GLY A 11 -4.25 -3.67 -1.35
N LYS A 12 -5.03 -2.88 -0.61
CA LYS A 12 -6.03 -3.36 0.35
C LYS A 12 -7.31 -3.78 -0.38
N TRP A 13 -7.72 -5.04 -0.19
CA TRP A 13 -8.94 -5.59 -0.80
C TRP A 13 -10.22 -5.10 -0.13
N ALA A 14 -10.30 -5.19 1.18
CA ALA A 14 -11.46 -4.80 2.00
C ALA A 14 -12.83 -5.42 1.64
N GLY A 15 -12.92 -6.23 0.61
CA GLY A 15 -14.18 -6.83 0.11
C GLY A 15 -14.52 -8.21 0.69
N GLY A 16 -13.66 -8.76 1.55
CA GLY A 16 -13.84 -10.10 2.14
C GLY A 16 -12.63 -10.55 2.96
N TYR A 17 -12.54 -11.82 3.24
CA TYR A 17 -11.43 -12.46 3.96
C TYR A 17 -11.00 -13.74 3.23
N GLU A 18 -9.81 -14.27 3.55
CA GLU A 18 -9.32 -15.52 2.96
C GLU A 18 -10.33 -16.64 3.14
N GLY A 19 -10.63 -17.33 2.05
CA GLY A 19 -11.63 -18.42 2.02
C GLY A 19 -13.08 -17.97 1.86
N SER A 20 -13.38 -16.66 1.91
CA SER A 20 -14.75 -16.16 1.67
C SER A 20 -15.17 -16.29 0.19
N CYS A 21 -16.45 -16.06 -0.08
CA CYS A 21 -16.97 -15.98 -1.46
C CYS A 21 -16.65 -14.64 -2.14
N SER A 22 -15.94 -13.73 -1.48
CA SER A 22 -15.67 -12.39 -1.94
C SER A 22 -14.18 -12.07 -1.97
N THR A 23 -13.36 -12.99 -2.44
CA THR A 23 -11.93 -12.79 -2.73
C THR A 23 -11.73 -12.27 -4.17
N PRO A 24 -10.60 -11.64 -4.49
CA PRO A 24 -10.34 -11.05 -5.82
C PRO A 24 -10.61 -11.99 -6.99
N ASP A 25 -10.13 -13.23 -6.91
CA ASP A 25 -10.33 -14.30 -7.89
C ASP A 25 -11.81 -14.54 -8.21
N LYS A 26 -12.68 -14.45 -7.19
CA LYS A 26 -14.14 -14.65 -7.30
C LYS A 26 -14.90 -13.39 -7.73
N ARG A 27 -14.25 -12.24 -7.76
CA ARG A 27 -14.84 -10.93 -8.08
C ARG A 27 -14.38 -10.36 -9.41
N GLY A 28 -13.75 -11.18 -10.24
CA GLY A 28 -13.42 -10.80 -11.61
C GLY A 28 -12.09 -10.09 -11.75
N ILE A 29 -11.23 -10.10 -10.73
CA ILE A 29 -9.85 -9.64 -10.82
C ILE A 29 -9.01 -10.75 -11.44
N ASP A 30 -8.18 -10.43 -12.44
CA ASP A 30 -7.25 -11.35 -13.08
C ASP A 30 -5.89 -11.39 -12.39
N GLU A 31 -5.44 -10.21 -11.88
CA GLU A 31 -4.17 -10.07 -11.15
C GLU A 31 -4.39 -9.28 -9.87
N TYR A 32 -3.95 -9.83 -8.76
CA TYR A 32 -4.05 -9.22 -7.43
C TYR A 32 -2.77 -9.38 -6.63
N PHE A 33 -2.35 -8.32 -5.94
CA PHE A 33 -1.29 -8.38 -4.94
C PHE A 33 -1.54 -7.36 -3.83
N GLY A 34 -1.60 -7.84 -2.56
CA GLY A 34 -1.83 -6.94 -1.43
C GLY A 34 -2.42 -7.64 -0.20
N TYR A 35 -3.28 -6.93 0.52
CA TYR A 35 -3.88 -7.38 1.77
C TYR A 35 -5.33 -7.81 1.59
N ILE A 36 -5.64 -9.07 1.80
CA ILE A 36 -7.04 -9.52 1.89
C ILE A 36 -7.64 -9.09 3.23
N CYS A 37 -6.88 -9.23 4.31
CA CYS A 37 -7.34 -8.90 5.66
C CYS A 37 -7.16 -7.41 5.96
N GLN A 38 -8.26 -6.73 6.32
CA GLN A 38 -8.24 -5.32 6.68
C GLN A 38 -7.34 -5.04 7.91
N PHE A 39 -7.32 -5.94 8.89
CA PHE A 39 -6.46 -5.80 10.06
C PHE A 39 -4.97 -5.87 9.73
N GLN A 40 -4.60 -6.77 8.83
CA GLN A 40 -3.22 -6.92 8.40
C GLN A 40 -2.75 -5.69 7.61
N ALA A 41 -3.65 -5.01 6.93
CA ALA A 41 -3.34 -3.80 6.16
C ALA A 41 -2.90 -2.60 7.02
N HIS A 42 -2.98 -2.71 8.35
CA HIS A 42 -2.40 -1.74 9.30
C HIS A 42 -0.90 -1.97 9.56
N LEU A 43 -0.32 -3.05 9.04
CA LEU A 43 1.08 -3.41 9.23
C LEU A 43 1.84 -3.24 7.91
N TYR A 44 2.76 -2.28 7.85
CA TYR A 44 3.54 -2.04 6.62
C TYR A 44 4.73 -2.98 6.44
N TYR A 45 5.10 -3.72 7.48
CA TYR A 45 6.11 -4.79 7.41
C TYR A 45 5.49 -6.13 7.81
N PRO A 46 4.53 -6.66 7.02
CA PRO A 46 3.78 -7.87 7.37
C PRO A 46 4.62 -9.13 7.27
N ASN A 47 4.09 -10.25 7.79
CA ASN A 47 4.68 -11.58 7.61
C ASN A 47 4.41 -12.16 6.22
N PHE A 48 3.32 -11.75 5.57
CA PHE A 48 2.94 -12.17 4.23
C PHE A 48 2.04 -11.13 3.57
N LEU A 49 1.96 -11.19 2.25
CA LEU A 49 0.91 -10.57 1.45
C LEU A 49 0.14 -11.66 0.69
N ASN A 50 -0.93 -11.29 0.05
CA ASN A 50 -1.74 -12.21 -0.74
C ASN A 50 -1.57 -11.91 -2.23
N ARG A 51 -1.53 -12.97 -3.04
CA ARG A 51 -1.50 -12.91 -4.49
C ARG A 51 -2.62 -13.76 -5.08
N TYR A 52 -3.13 -13.30 -6.20
CA TYR A 52 -3.84 -14.11 -7.17
C TYR A 52 -3.40 -13.69 -8.56
N SER A 53 -3.00 -14.65 -9.38
CA SER A 53 -2.63 -14.42 -10.76
C SER A 53 -3.24 -15.50 -11.65
N LYS A 54 -4.14 -15.07 -12.51
CA LYS A 54 -4.73 -15.94 -13.53
C LYS A 54 -3.69 -16.39 -14.55
N ALA A 55 -2.74 -15.50 -14.88
CA ALA A 55 -1.66 -15.79 -15.81
C ALA A 55 -0.72 -16.89 -15.28
N LEU A 56 -0.49 -16.93 -13.96
CA LEU A 56 0.32 -17.98 -13.31
C LEU A 56 -0.48 -19.26 -13.03
N GLY A 57 -1.79 -19.29 -13.36
CA GLY A 57 -2.64 -20.46 -13.14
C GLY A 57 -3.05 -20.66 -11.67
N ASP A 58 -3.04 -19.61 -10.86
CA ASP A 58 -3.52 -19.70 -9.48
C ASP A 58 -5.00 -20.10 -9.45
N THR A 59 -5.35 -21.10 -8.64
CA THR A 59 -6.73 -21.59 -8.49
C THR A 59 -7.52 -20.82 -7.41
N GLY A 60 -6.89 -19.89 -6.75
CA GLY A 60 -7.42 -19.01 -5.71
C GLY A 60 -6.33 -18.13 -5.13
N VAL A 61 -6.68 -17.32 -4.14
CA VAL A 61 -5.72 -16.46 -3.45
C VAL A 61 -4.71 -17.28 -2.66
N VAL A 62 -3.42 -16.98 -2.83
CA VAL A 62 -2.31 -17.62 -2.13
C VAL A 62 -1.54 -16.62 -1.28
N ARG A 63 -0.89 -17.09 -0.20
CA ARG A 63 -0.01 -16.26 0.62
C ARG A 63 1.39 -16.24 0.03
N VAL A 64 1.97 -15.05 -0.03
CA VAL A 64 3.38 -14.80 -0.36
C VAL A 64 4.07 -14.38 0.93
N VAL A 65 4.90 -15.27 1.47
CA VAL A 65 5.62 -15.03 2.73
C VAL A 65 6.69 -13.97 2.53
N MET A 66 6.82 -13.08 3.50
CA MET A 66 7.89 -12.07 3.56
C MET A 66 9.07 -12.66 4.33
N ASP A 67 9.90 -13.45 3.65
CA ASP A 67 10.94 -14.27 4.25
C ASP A 67 11.97 -13.49 5.06
N GLU A 68 12.25 -12.25 4.67
CA GLU A 68 13.15 -11.38 5.42
C GLU A 68 12.45 -10.75 6.62
N ASN A 69 11.16 -10.45 6.53
CA ASN A 69 10.40 -9.86 7.63
C ASN A 69 10.18 -10.84 8.78
N ILE A 70 9.87 -12.11 8.48
CA ILE A 70 9.60 -13.11 9.53
C ILE A 70 10.79 -13.43 10.43
N LYS A 71 11.99 -12.96 10.06
CA LYS A 71 13.20 -13.07 10.89
C LYS A 71 13.17 -12.14 12.12
N TYR A 72 12.26 -11.17 12.15
CA TYR A 72 12.13 -10.17 13.21
C TYR A 72 10.74 -10.18 13.83
N PRO A 73 10.58 -9.78 15.09
CA PRO A 73 9.27 -9.66 15.74
C PRO A 73 8.34 -8.73 14.98
N MET A 74 7.03 -9.03 14.99
CA MET A 74 6.00 -8.20 14.38
C MET A 74 5.68 -6.93 15.19
N TYR A 75 6.04 -6.91 16.47
CA TYR A 75 5.80 -5.79 17.38
C TYR A 75 7.04 -5.50 18.21
N GLY A 76 7.14 -4.26 18.68
CA GLY A 76 8.22 -3.79 19.53
C GLY A 76 9.38 -3.17 18.76
N ALA A 77 10.51 -2.93 19.46
CA ALA A 77 11.63 -2.16 18.94
C ALA A 77 12.28 -2.72 17.67
N ASP A 78 12.19 -4.03 17.47
CA ASP A 78 12.82 -4.70 16.33
C ASP A 78 11.91 -4.77 15.08
N TYR A 79 10.67 -4.28 15.17
CA TYR A 79 9.75 -4.25 14.04
C TYR A 79 10.30 -3.45 12.84
N GLN A 80 10.93 -2.31 13.10
CA GLN A 80 11.52 -1.46 12.06
C GLN A 80 12.78 -2.04 11.40
N LYS A 81 13.33 -3.14 11.95
CA LYS A 81 14.43 -3.89 11.30
C LYS A 81 13.96 -4.76 10.14
N ARG A 82 12.65 -4.91 9.97
CA ARG A 82 12.06 -5.67 8.86
C ARG A 82 12.29 -4.94 7.54
N PRO A 83 12.92 -5.56 6.53
CA PRO A 83 13.33 -4.86 5.32
C PRO A 83 12.26 -4.79 4.23
N GLN A 84 11.23 -5.66 4.27
CA GLN A 84 10.26 -5.76 3.20
C GLN A 84 9.05 -4.87 3.48
N TYR A 85 9.11 -3.63 3.00
CA TYR A 85 8.04 -2.65 3.12
C TYR A 85 6.94 -2.94 2.10
N SER A 86 5.76 -3.24 2.57
CA SER A 86 4.65 -3.72 1.74
C SER A 86 4.18 -2.73 0.69
N ALA A 87 4.21 -1.42 0.99
CA ALA A 87 3.76 -0.42 0.04
C ALA A 87 4.66 -0.36 -1.20
N ASP A 88 6.00 -0.45 -1.03
CA ASP A 88 6.94 -0.54 -2.15
C ASP A 88 6.70 -1.81 -2.97
N MET A 89 6.49 -2.95 -2.30
CA MET A 89 6.25 -4.23 -2.97
C MET A 89 4.93 -4.25 -3.75
N ILE A 90 3.88 -3.68 -3.18
CA ILE A 90 2.57 -3.55 -3.83
C ILE A 90 2.69 -2.64 -5.06
N HIS A 91 3.39 -1.52 -4.90
CA HIS A 91 3.62 -0.60 -6.00
C HIS A 91 4.44 -1.25 -7.12
N GLN A 92 5.53 -1.94 -6.78
CA GLN A 92 6.32 -2.68 -7.76
C GLN A 92 5.47 -3.67 -8.56
N LYS A 93 4.58 -4.43 -7.90
CA LYS A 93 3.70 -5.39 -8.57
C LYS A 93 2.66 -4.70 -9.47
N ALA A 94 2.18 -3.54 -9.08
CA ALA A 94 1.32 -2.71 -9.93
C ALA A 94 2.06 -2.23 -11.19
N MET A 95 3.31 -1.80 -11.04
CA MET A 95 4.15 -1.35 -12.15
C MET A 95 4.53 -2.49 -13.10
N GLU A 96 4.84 -3.68 -12.58
CA GLU A 96 5.07 -4.89 -13.37
C GLU A 96 3.83 -5.22 -14.21
N TRP A 97 2.64 -5.19 -13.61
CA TRP A 97 1.39 -5.42 -14.31
C TRP A 97 1.09 -4.35 -15.38
N LEU A 98 1.37 -3.08 -15.09
CA LEU A 98 1.23 -2.00 -16.08
C LEU A 98 2.20 -2.19 -17.27
N ASP A 99 3.39 -2.73 -17.03
CA ASP A 99 4.34 -3.03 -18.10
C ASP A 99 3.83 -4.08 -19.09
N GLU A 100 2.97 -4.99 -18.65
CA GLU A 100 2.35 -6.01 -19.50
C GLU A 100 1.24 -5.44 -20.40
N GLN A 101 0.70 -4.25 -20.09
CA GLN A 101 -0.38 -3.66 -20.87
C GLN A 101 0.18 -3.06 -22.18
N ASP A 102 -0.28 -3.56 -23.33
CA ASP A 102 0.21 -3.15 -24.66
C ASP A 102 -0.76 -2.27 -25.45
N GLY A 103 -1.88 -1.90 -24.86
CA GLY A 103 -2.92 -1.07 -25.48
C GLY A 103 -3.85 -1.78 -26.45
N LYS A 104 -3.61 -3.07 -26.78
CA LYS A 104 -4.50 -3.85 -27.67
C LYS A 104 -5.75 -4.33 -26.93
N GLN A 105 -5.61 -4.64 -25.63
CA GLN A 105 -6.71 -4.99 -24.76
C GLN A 105 -6.94 -3.84 -23.78
N PRO A 106 -8.19 -3.39 -23.56
CA PRO A 106 -8.46 -2.42 -22.51
C PRO A 106 -8.17 -3.01 -21.14
N PHE A 107 -7.75 -2.18 -20.21
CA PHE A 107 -7.47 -2.60 -18.85
C PHE A 107 -8.21 -1.77 -17.81
N PHE A 108 -8.41 -2.36 -16.64
CA PHE A 108 -8.96 -1.71 -15.45
C PHE A 108 -8.05 -2.02 -14.26
N GLY A 109 -7.29 -1.04 -13.84
CA GLY A 109 -6.38 -1.10 -12.70
C GLY A 109 -6.93 -0.36 -11.49
N VAL A 110 -6.86 -0.97 -10.31
CA VAL A 110 -7.27 -0.36 -9.03
C VAL A 110 -6.09 -0.43 -8.05
N LEU A 111 -5.54 0.73 -7.69
CA LEU A 111 -4.40 0.85 -6.80
C LEU A 111 -4.89 1.36 -5.44
N THR A 112 -5.15 0.43 -4.52
CA THR A 112 -5.68 0.73 -3.18
C THR A 112 -4.56 0.78 -2.16
N TYR A 113 -3.66 1.77 -2.32
CA TYR A 113 -2.59 2.01 -1.36
C TYR A 113 -3.15 2.31 0.02
N THR A 114 -2.49 1.76 1.04
CA THR A 114 -2.89 2.01 2.44
C THR A 114 -2.32 3.30 3.02
N LEU A 115 -1.30 3.87 2.37
CA LEU A 115 -0.70 5.15 2.75
C LEU A 115 -1.73 6.30 2.68
N PRO A 116 -1.75 7.21 3.65
CA PRO A 116 -0.96 7.32 4.87
C PRO A 116 -1.69 6.80 6.11
N HIS A 117 -2.46 5.70 6.02
CA HIS A 117 -3.15 5.12 7.17
C HIS A 117 -2.16 4.71 8.28
N ALA A 118 -2.57 4.76 9.54
CA ALA A 118 -1.77 4.20 10.63
C ALA A 118 -1.61 2.66 10.48
N GLU A 119 -0.46 2.06 10.89
CA GLU A 119 0.60 2.71 11.69
C GLU A 119 1.44 3.65 10.83
N LEU A 120 1.94 4.72 11.43
CA LEU A 120 2.75 5.72 10.73
C LEU A 120 4.21 5.28 10.70
N VAL A 121 4.53 4.40 9.77
CA VAL A 121 5.87 3.83 9.62
C VAL A 121 6.24 3.68 8.15
N GLN A 122 7.48 3.97 7.83
CA GLN A 122 8.07 3.82 6.51
C GLN A 122 9.57 3.52 6.61
N PRO A 123 10.25 3.20 5.50
CA PRO A 123 11.70 3.02 5.48
C PRO A 123 12.46 4.24 5.99
N GLU A 124 13.55 3.99 6.70
CA GLU A 124 14.52 5.01 7.11
C GLU A 124 15.39 5.41 5.89
N ASP A 125 14.87 6.29 5.07
CA ASP A 125 15.51 6.77 3.84
C ASP A 125 15.55 8.31 3.76
N SER A 126 15.96 8.84 2.61
CA SER A 126 16.08 10.27 2.39
C SER A 126 14.76 11.03 2.55
N ILE A 127 13.62 10.42 2.17
CA ILE A 127 12.29 11.04 2.33
C ILE A 127 11.99 11.26 3.81
N LEU A 128 12.13 10.22 4.62
CA LEU A 128 11.84 10.33 6.05
C LEU A 128 12.83 11.27 6.75
N ASN A 129 14.12 11.20 6.40
CA ASN A 129 15.15 12.01 7.03
C ASN A 129 14.96 13.52 6.75
N GLU A 130 14.55 13.91 5.55
CA GLU A 130 14.19 15.29 5.23
C GLU A 130 13.10 15.82 6.17
N TYR A 131 12.04 15.04 6.40
CA TYR A 131 10.95 15.46 7.28
C TYR A 131 11.33 15.42 8.77
N LYS A 132 12.20 14.49 9.18
CA LYS A 132 12.75 14.49 10.55
C LYS A 132 13.53 15.77 10.85
N GLU A 133 14.31 16.27 9.91
CA GLU A 133 15.02 17.53 10.05
C GLU A 133 14.05 18.73 10.07
N LYS A 134 13.07 18.73 9.16
CA LYS A 134 12.10 19.80 9.00
C LYS A 134 11.18 19.99 10.22
N PHE A 135 10.79 18.92 10.89
CA PHE A 135 9.85 18.92 12.01
C PHE A 135 10.52 18.68 13.38
N ASN A 136 11.79 19.00 13.52
CA ASN A 136 12.54 18.83 14.77
C ASN A 136 12.36 20.03 15.72
N PRO A 137 11.89 19.86 17.01
CA PRO A 137 11.47 18.59 17.63
C PRO A 137 10.09 18.12 17.15
N ASP A 138 9.93 16.80 16.98
CA ASP A 138 8.68 16.20 16.55
C ASP A 138 8.00 15.36 17.66
N LYS A 139 6.71 15.13 17.49
CA LYS A 139 5.86 14.36 18.37
C LYS A 139 6.20 12.87 18.32
N SER A 140 6.05 12.17 19.44
CA SER A 140 6.14 10.71 19.52
C SER A 140 4.81 10.10 19.93
N TYR A 141 4.51 8.92 19.40
CA TYR A 141 3.39 8.09 19.81
C TYR A 141 3.93 6.88 20.58
N LYS A 142 3.48 6.71 21.82
CA LYS A 142 3.99 5.64 22.71
C LYS A 142 3.35 4.27 22.47
N GLY A 143 2.38 4.19 21.57
CA GLY A 143 1.45 3.09 21.53
C GLY A 143 0.44 3.20 22.67
N SER A 144 -0.56 2.34 22.72
CA SER A 144 -1.44 2.16 23.86
C SER A 144 -1.52 0.70 24.23
N GLU A 145 -1.75 0.38 25.48
CA GLU A 145 -1.95 -0.99 25.95
C GLU A 145 -3.13 -1.59 25.18
N GLY A 146 -2.92 -2.71 24.48
CA GLY A 146 -3.87 -3.28 23.53
C GLY A 146 -3.92 -2.62 22.15
N SER A 147 -3.11 -1.58 21.90
CA SER A 147 -2.98 -0.98 20.57
C SER A 147 -2.36 -1.97 19.59
N ARG A 148 -2.85 -1.93 18.35
CA ARG A 148 -2.29 -2.68 17.22
C ARG A 148 -1.08 -1.99 16.61
N TYR A 149 -0.80 -0.76 17.04
CA TYR A 149 0.24 0.10 16.48
C TYR A 149 1.47 0.11 17.38
N ASN A 150 2.62 -0.04 16.78
CA ASN A 150 3.89 0.09 17.48
C ASN A 150 4.12 1.53 17.97
N ALA A 151 4.99 1.69 18.96
CA ALA A 151 5.47 3.00 19.38
C ALA A 151 6.27 3.63 18.21
N ILE A 152 6.03 4.91 17.95
CA ILE A 152 6.59 5.61 16.79
C ILE A 152 7.18 6.94 17.27
N THR A 153 8.37 7.23 16.77
CA THR A 153 9.00 8.55 16.90
C THR A 153 8.76 9.37 15.63
N HIS A 154 8.77 10.70 15.76
CA HIS A 154 8.64 11.61 14.62
C HIS A 154 7.32 11.41 13.83
N VAL A 155 6.20 11.45 14.54
CA VAL A 155 4.86 11.17 13.98
C VAL A 155 4.54 12.04 12.77
N HIS A 156 4.81 13.35 12.83
CA HIS A 156 4.53 14.26 11.71
C HIS A 156 5.46 14.00 10.53
N ALA A 157 6.73 13.70 10.78
CA ALA A 157 7.68 13.32 9.74
C ALA A 157 7.29 12.00 9.05
N GLN A 158 6.86 11.01 9.83
CA GLN A 158 6.35 9.76 9.28
C GLN A 158 5.14 10.00 8.37
N PHE A 159 4.14 10.74 8.84
CA PHE A 159 2.93 11.02 8.08
C PHE A 159 3.22 11.78 6.79
N ALA A 160 4.00 12.87 6.86
CA ALA A 160 4.37 13.67 5.69
C ALA A 160 5.18 12.84 4.67
N GLY A 161 6.13 12.05 5.15
CA GLY A 161 6.93 11.18 4.28
C GLY A 161 6.10 10.09 3.60
N MET A 162 5.10 9.52 4.31
CA MET A 162 4.17 8.55 3.69
C MET A 162 3.33 9.19 2.58
N ILE A 163 2.89 10.44 2.74
CA ILE A 163 2.19 11.18 1.68
C ILE A 163 3.11 11.43 0.49
N THR A 164 4.35 11.87 0.73
CA THR A 164 5.34 12.07 -0.33
C THR A 164 5.65 10.79 -1.08
N ARG A 165 5.73 9.66 -0.39
CA ARG A 165 5.90 8.34 -1.01
C ARG A 165 4.70 7.96 -1.88
N LEU A 166 3.49 8.22 -1.41
CA LEU A 166 2.28 7.99 -2.21
C LEU A 166 2.26 8.86 -3.47
N ASP A 167 2.61 10.15 -3.34
CA ASP A 167 2.74 11.07 -4.48
C ASP A 167 3.77 10.57 -5.50
N TYR A 168 4.92 10.08 -5.02
CA TYR A 168 5.93 9.46 -5.87
C TYR A 168 5.36 8.25 -6.63
N TYR A 169 4.63 7.35 -5.97
CA TYR A 169 4.01 6.20 -6.65
C TYR A 169 3.01 6.62 -7.72
N VAL A 170 2.19 7.63 -7.45
CA VAL A 170 1.26 8.18 -8.44
C VAL A 170 2.03 8.75 -9.63
N GLY A 171 3.11 9.50 -9.36
CA GLY A 171 4.00 10.03 -10.40
C GLY A 171 4.58 8.94 -11.29
N GLU A 172 5.03 7.82 -10.72
CA GLU A 172 5.55 6.68 -11.48
C GLU A 172 4.48 6.03 -12.37
N VAL A 173 3.25 5.86 -11.86
CA VAL A 173 2.13 5.35 -12.66
C VAL A 173 1.84 6.25 -13.86
N LEU A 174 1.72 7.56 -13.64
CA LEU A 174 1.45 8.52 -14.72
C LEU A 174 2.58 8.53 -15.76
N LYS A 175 3.83 8.51 -15.29
CA LYS A 175 5.02 8.42 -16.15
C LYS A 175 5.00 7.14 -16.99
N LYS A 176 4.69 6.00 -16.37
CA LYS A 176 4.61 4.70 -17.04
C LYS A 176 3.55 4.71 -18.14
N LEU A 177 2.36 5.22 -17.87
CA LEU A 177 1.29 5.34 -18.87
C LEU A 177 1.76 6.16 -20.07
N LYS A 178 2.44 7.28 -19.82
CA LYS A 178 2.99 8.15 -20.87
C LYS A 178 4.09 7.45 -21.67
N GLU A 179 5.05 6.81 -21.02
CA GLU A 179 6.14 6.07 -21.67
C GLU A 179 5.63 4.96 -22.60
N LYS A 180 4.48 4.37 -22.24
CA LYS A 180 3.82 3.32 -23.04
C LYS A 180 2.85 3.88 -24.10
N GLY A 181 2.65 5.21 -24.15
CA GLY A 181 1.68 5.84 -25.06
C GLY A 181 0.22 5.47 -24.74
N LEU A 182 -0.08 5.17 -23.49
CA LEU A 182 -1.42 4.80 -23.01
C LEU A 182 -2.17 5.95 -22.36
N ASP A 183 -1.50 7.06 -22.05
CA ASP A 183 -2.03 8.20 -21.31
C ASP A 183 -3.18 8.91 -22.03
N GLU A 184 -3.12 9.08 -23.36
CA GLU A 184 -4.17 9.73 -24.14
C GLU A 184 -5.50 8.94 -24.18
N ASN A 185 -5.48 7.65 -23.85
CA ASN A 185 -6.67 6.78 -23.87
C ASN A 185 -6.91 6.06 -22.53
N THR A 186 -6.38 6.61 -21.45
CA THR A 186 -6.58 6.09 -20.09
C THR A 186 -7.18 7.15 -19.19
N LEU A 187 -8.36 6.88 -18.65
CA LEU A 187 -8.95 7.72 -17.59
C LEU A 187 -8.28 7.37 -16.26
N VAL A 188 -7.60 8.33 -15.66
CA VAL A 188 -7.00 8.21 -14.33
C VAL A 188 -7.87 8.94 -13.31
N ILE A 189 -8.28 8.25 -12.24
CA ILE A 189 -9.05 8.81 -11.13
C ILE A 189 -8.23 8.66 -9.86
N PHE A 190 -8.00 9.76 -9.15
CA PHE A 190 -7.38 9.77 -7.83
C PHE A 190 -8.42 10.21 -6.79
N SER A 191 -8.53 9.43 -5.70
CA SER A 191 -9.46 9.73 -4.61
C SER A 191 -8.93 9.12 -3.31
N SER A 192 -9.46 9.60 -2.18
CA SER A 192 -9.32 8.96 -0.87
C SER A 192 -10.63 8.30 -0.48
N ASP A 193 -10.58 7.22 0.30
CA ASP A 193 -11.75 6.52 0.83
C ASP A 193 -12.40 7.29 1.99
N ASN A 194 -11.60 8.09 2.73
CA ASN A 194 -12.05 8.94 3.84
C ASN A 194 -11.09 10.12 4.06
N GLY A 195 -11.47 11.03 4.94
CA GLY A 195 -10.62 12.12 5.40
C GLY A 195 -9.52 11.65 6.36
N PRO A 196 -8.63 12.56 6.77
CA PRO A 196 -7.57 12.25 7.73
C PRO A 196 -8.13 11.87 9.10
N HIS A 197 -7.39 11.04 9.83
CA HIS A 197 -7.76 10.50 11.13
C HIS A 197 -6.63 10.68 12.14
N GLU A 198 -6.94 10.54 13.44
CA GLU A 198 -5.99 10.71 14.55
C GLU A 198 -5.30 9.39 14.98
N GLU A 199 -5.58 8.27 14.34
CA GLU A 199 -5.00 6.97 14.71
C GLU A 199 -3.48 6.96 14.60
N GLY A 200 -2.84 6.18 15.48
CA GLY A 200 -1.39 6.04 15.51
C GLY A 200 -0.64 7.32 15.89
N GLY A 201 -1.35 8.31 16.46
CA GLY A 201 -0.78 9.58 16.86
C GLY A 201 -0.79 10.64 15.76
N ALA A 202 -1.39 10.38 14.59
CA ALA A 202 -1.59 11.38 13.55
C ALA A 202 -2.28 12.63 14.11
N ASP A 203 -1.98 13.76 13.51
CA ASP A 203 -2.52 15.07 13.92
C ASP A 203 -2.91 15.85 12.66
N PRO A 204 -4.18 15.72 12.23
CA PRO A 204 -4.64 16.42 11.02
C PRO A 204 -4.50 17.94 11.12
N THR A 205 -4.59 18.50 12.34
CA THR A 205 -4.53 19.95 12.54
C THR A 205 -3.13 20.52 12.38
N PHE A 206 -2.08 19.70 12.60
CA PHE A 206 -0.69 20.09 12.40
C PHE A 206 -0.41 20.56 10.96
N PHE A 207 -1.08 19.99 9.99
CA PHE A 207 -0.91 20.32 8.57
C PHE A 207 -1.90 21.39 8.07
N GLY A 208 -2.52 22.15 8.98
CA GLY A 208 -3.39 23.28 8.64
C GLY A 208 -4.80 22.88 8.20
N ARG A 209 -5.32 21.78 8.72
CA ARG A 209 -6.72 21.40 8.53
C ARG A 209 -7.54 21.83 9.75
N ASP A 210 -8.59 22.56 9.46
CA ASP A 210 -9.67 22.88 10.41
C ASP A 210 -10.65 21.71 10.53
#